data_73b5f998d3f9d028f07825ca2ca9a1d1
#
_entry.id   73b5f998d3f9d028f07825ca2ca9a1d1
#
_cell.length_a   1.000
_cell.length_b   1.000
_cell.length_c   1.000
_cell.angle_alpha   90.00
_cell.angle_beta   90.00
_cell.angle_gamma   90.00
#
_symmetry.space_group_name_H-M   'P 1'
#
loop_
_entity.id
_entity.type
_entity.pdbx_description
1 polymer ?
#
loop_
_entity_poly.entity_id
_entity_poly.type
_entity_poly.pdbx_seq_one_letter_code
_entity_poly.pdbx_strand_id
1 'polypeptide(L)'
;MRDGSGARVRIKTAGLIVAAALVTLGVLAPSAQQAGPSPGQVTFTKDIAPILQRSCQNCHRPNGGLAPMTLTTYEEVRPWARAIKLRTAKREMPPWFLEKSVGIQEFKDDISLSDADIATIGAWVDAGAPRGNPADMPPPRQFADTNAWSIGEPDLIVDSPLITVKAVGGDYHAPVVGATPTGLTEDRWIAAFEVKEYRPGEIQRSAGRPGGGNDYFVLHHQGITNVPPGELGNGGEAGDDTRRPGTLSYTYEVGQNAQFVPENAGIELKAGESIYFNSTHQHSIGKEVKMHVRIGFKLHPKGYVPKYPLGYVGTGGGSILSPRVGLGAELDIPGNTDNVRFDRFYVLQKPARLVTFEPHLHASGKRMCLEAIYPDGRMETMNCAGYNHAWVKTYIYQDHVAPLLPKGTTLHVIAWYDNSVKNPRVVDPRNWRGLGHRSIDDMIILISQFVAYSDEEFKAEVAARAERQHRRSPAVTTTAQR
;
A
#
# COMPACT_ATOMS: atom_id res chain seq x y z
N MET A 1 -51.50 -46.17 37.24
CA MET A 1 -52.41 -46.00 38.38
C MET A 1 -52.88 -44.55 38.42
N ARG A 2 -54.23 -44.45 38.27
CA ARG A 2 -55.12 -43.31 38.58
C ARG A 2 -54.89 -42.04 37.72
N ASP A 3 -55.70 -41.79 36.68
CA ASP A 3 -57.17 -41.60 36.64
C ASP A 3 -57.65 -40.29 37.26
N GLY A 4 -58.41 -39.52 36.50
CA GLY A 4 -59.21 -38.40 36.94
C GLY A 4 -59.43 -37.37 35.81
N SER A 5 -60.30 -37.64 34.84
CA SER A 5 -61.67 -37.16 34.59
C SER A 5 -61.82 -35.67 35.00
N GLY A 6 -62.20 -34.79 34.11
CA GLY A 6 -63.33 -34.59 33.27
C GLY A 6 -63.98 -33.29 33.64
N ALA A 7 -64.30 -32.46 32.68
CA ALA A 7 -65.57 -31.79 32.59
C ALA A 7 -65.64 -30.84 31.37
N ARG A 8 -66.46 -31.22 30.44
CA ARG A 8 -66.88 -30.32 29.35
C ARG A 8 -68.05 -29.47 29.84
N VAL A 9 -67.94 -28.19 29.75
CA VAL A 9 -69.07 -27.27 29.85
C VAL A 9 -69.38 -26.77 28.44
N ARG A 10 -70.54 -27.16 27.97
CA ARG A 10 -71.19 -26.58 26.74
C ARG A 10 -71.99 -25.35 27.18
N ILE A 11 -71.71 -24.20 26.57
CA ILE A 11 -72.58 -23.04 26.61
C ILE A 11 -73.07 -22.77 25.19
N LYS A 12 -74.35 -22.67 25.06
CA LYS A 12 -75.11 -22.48 23.81
C LYS A 12 -75.08 -21.02 23.37
N THR A 13 -74.98 -20.89 22.06
CA THR A 13 -75.08 -19.70 21.24
C THR A 13 -76.37 -18.93 21.46
N ALA A 14 -76.28 -17.61 21.50
CA ALA A 14 -77.31 -16.70 21.04
C ALA A 14 -76.69 -15.64 20.15
N GLY A 15 -77.10 -15.57 18.93
CA GLY A 15 -76.61 -14.66 17.95
C GLY A 15 -77.14 -13.23 18.12
N LEU A 16 -76.30 -12.29 17.89
CA LEU A 16 -76.71 -10.90 17.56
C LEU A 16 -75.88 -10.45 16.35
N ILE A 17 -76.56 -10.21 15.25
CA ILE A 17 -76.00 -9.62 14.05
C ILE A 17 -75.95 -8.10 14.29
N VAL A 18 -74.77 -7.54 14.41
CA VAL A 18 -74.58 -6.10 14.34
C VAL A 18 -73.76 -5.83 13.07
N ALA A 19 -74.43 -5.21 12.10
CA ALA A 19 -73.77 -4.68 10.92
C ALA A 19 -72.94 -3.46 11.30
N ALA A 20 -71.59 -3.61 11.33
CA ALA A 20 -70.69 -2.52 11.46
C ALA A 20 -70.19 -2.07 10.09
N ALA A 21 -70.61 -0.88 9.65
CA ALA A 21 -70.06 -0.19 8.49
C ALA A 21 -68.61 0.19 8.75
N LEU A 22 -67.65 -0.47 8.05
CA LEU A 22 -66.28 -0.10 8.03
C LEU A 22 -66.09 1.17 7.19
N VAL A 23 -65.95 2.30 7.83
CA VAL A 23 -65.41 3.52 7.27
C VAL A 23 -63.88 3.36 7.25
N THR A 24 -63.31 3.03 6.12
CA THR A 24 -61.87 3.06 5.90
C THR A 24 -61.39 4.52 5.84
N LEU A 25 -60.97 5.08 6.95
CA LEU A 25 -60.12 6.26 6.94
C LEU A 25 -58.75 5.86 6.44
N GLY A 26 -58.46 6.15 5.15
CA GLY A 26 -57.15 6.09 4.58
C GLY A 26 -56.25 7.13 5.30
N VAL A 27 -55.43 6.64 6.23
CA VAL A 27 -54.33 7.44 6.81
C VAL A 27 -53.30 7.58 5.67
N LEU A 28 -53.38 8.69 4.95
CA LEU A 28 -52.26 9.16 4.10
C LEU A 28 -51.11 9.47 5.06
N ALA A 29 -50.20 8.50 5.21
CA ALA A 29 -48.91 8.77 5.86
C ALA A 29 -48.23 9.87 5.03
N PRO A 30 -47.85 11.01 5.63
CA PRO A 30 -47.09 12.00 4.90
C PRO A 30 -45.77 11.35 4.48
N SER A 31 -45.53 11.24 3.19
CA SER A 31 -44.21 10.94 2.64
C SER A 31 -43.28 12.00 3.24
N ALA A 32 -42.39 11.58 4.13
CA ALA A 32 -41.35 12.46 4.66
C ALA A 32 -40.47 12.88 3.47
N GLN A 33 -40.86 13.97 2.84
CA GLN A 33 -40.05 14.64 1.84
C GLN A 33 -38.81 15.09 2.60
N GLN A 34 -37.67 14.43 2.34
CA GLN A 34 -36.38 14.83 2.93
C GLN A 34 -36.19 16.30 2.57
N ALA A 35 -36.24 17.17 3.58
CA ALA A 35 -35.92 18.57 3.40
C ALA A 35 -34.57 18.67 2.70
N GLY A 36 -34.49 19.45 1.64
CA GLY A 36 -33.23 19.72 0.95
C GLY A 36 -32.18 20.28 1.93
N PRO A 37 -30.89 20.07 1.68
CA PRO A 37 -29.84 20.55 2.59
C PRO A 37 -29.94 22.05 2.78
N SER A 38 -29.74 22.52 4.01
CA SER A 38 -29.67 23.93 4.34
C SER A 38 -28.49 24.59 3.62
N PRO A 39 -28.60 25.89 3.22
CA PRO A 39 -27.46 26.59 2.65
C PRO A 39 -26.21 26.48 3.53
N GLY A 40 -25.08 26.03 2.98
CA GLY A 40 -23.84 25.81 3.71
C GLY A 40 -23.68 24.42 4.35
N GLN A 41 -24.68 23.54 4.26
CA GLN A 41 -24.57 22.16 4.75
C GLN A 41 -23.69 21.32 3.84
N VAL A 42 -22.74 20.56 4.45
CA VAL A 42 -21.91 19.57 3.73
C VAL A 42 -22.76 18.45 3.20
N THR A 43 -22.63 18.13 1.90
CA THR A 43 -23.44 17.11 1.23
C THR A 43 -22.57 16.09 0.52
N PHE A 44 -23.16 14.91 0.25
CA PHE A 44 -22.44 13.86 -0.46
C PHE A 44 -22.02 14.29 -1.88
N THR A 45 -22.97 14.80 -2.67
CA THR A 45 -22.74 15.09 -4.09
C THR A 45 -21.68 16.15 -4.29
N LYS A 46 -21.72 17.24 -3.50
CA LYS A 46 -20.84 18.38 -3.66
C LYS A 46 -19.47 18.18 -2.99
N ASP A 47 -19.49 17.66 -1.76
CA ASP A 47 -18.32 17.75 -0.87
C ASP A 47 -17.63 16.39 -0.68
N ILE A 48 -18.40 15.30 -0.56
CA ILE A 48 -17.85 13.98 -0.21
C ILE A 48 -17.46 13.18 -1.45
N ALA A 49 -18.27 13.17 -2.50
CA ALA A 49 -17.97 12.41 -3.71
C ALA A 49 -16.61 12.77 -4.33
N PRO A 50 -16.19 14.06 -4.42
CA PRO A 50 -14.86 14.41 -4.92
C PRO A 50 -13.73 13.83 -4.04
N ILE A 51 -13.89 13.83 -2.70
CA ILE A 51 -12.90 13.25 -1.77
C ILE A 51 -12.80 11.74 -2.01
N LEU A 52 -13.93 11.05 -2.09
CA LEU A 52 -13.95 9.60 -2.33
C LEU A 52 -13.35 9.23 -3.68
N GLN A 53 -13.66 10.00 -4.73
CA GLN A 53 -13.09 9.81 -6.07
C GLN A 53 -11.57 9.92 -6.05
N ARG A 54 -11.02 10.92 -5.39
CA ARG A 54 -9.57 11.14 -5.31
C ARG A 54 -8.86 10.07 -4.48
N SER A 55 -9.37 9.75 -3.31
CA SER A 55 -8.61 9.05 -2.26
C SER A 55 -9.09 7.63 -1.94
N CYS A 56 -10.29 7.23 -2.36
CA CYS A 56 -10.90 5.96 -1.93
C CYS A 56 -11.23 5.01 -3.10
N GLN A 57 -11.74 5.54 -4.21
CA GLN A 57 -12.31 4.73 -5.28
C GLN A 57 -11.30 3.94 -6.11
N ASN A 58 -9.98 4.18 -5.96
CA ASN A 58 -8.99 3.28 -6.58
C ASN A 58 -9.12 1.85 -6.04
N CYS A 59 -9.45 1.71 -4.75
CA CYS A 59 -9.64 0.43 -4.08
C CYS A 59 -11.10 0.08 -3.87
N HIS A 60 -11.96 1.06 -3.52
CA HIS A 60 -13.37 0.87 -3.21
C HIS A 60 -14.26 1.08 -4.44
N ARG A 61 -14.16 0.21 -5.43
CA ARG A 61 -14.89 0.28 -6.71
C ARG A 61 -15.39 -1.09 -7.14
N PRO A 62 -16.44 -1.16 -7.99
CA PRO A 62 -16.82 -2.40 -8.64
C PRO A 62 -15.73 -2.83 -9.64
N ASN A 63 -15.70 -4.09 -9.99
CA ASN A 63 -14.84 -4.65 -11.04
C ASN A 63 -13.36 -4.24 -10.89
N GLY A 64 -12.66 -4.87 -9.96
CA GLY A 64 -11.21 -4.66 -9.74
C GLY A 64 -10.83 -3.78 -8.58
N GLY A 65 -11.77 -3.45 -7.73
CA GLY A 65 -11.44 -2.86 -6.43
C GLY A 65 -10.77 -3.88 -5.51
N LEU A 66 -9.93 -3.39 -4.62
CA LEU A 66 -9.19 -4.20 -3.64
C LEU A 66 -9.90 -4.25 -2.28
N ALA A 67 -11.02 -3.53 -2.13
CA ALA A 67 -11.74 -3.40 -0.89
C ALA A 67 -13.08 -4.17 -0.90
N PRO A 68 -13.56 -4.63 0.27
CA PRO A 68 -14.76 -5.46 0.36
C PRO A 68 -16.07 -4.76 0.02
N MET A 69 -16.08 -3.41 -0.02
CA MET A 69 -17.25 -2.62 -0.37
C MET A 69 -16.92 -1.59 -1.44
N THR A 70 -17.91 -1.22 -2.22
CA THR A 70 -17.83 -0.13 -3.20
C THR A 70 -18.23 1.20 -2.54
N LEU A 71 -17.61 2.30 -2.98
CA LEU A 71 -17.86 3.66 -2.52
C LEU A 71 -18.03 4.61 -3.72
N THR A 72 -18.83 4.20 -4.72
CA THR A 72 -18.98 4.95 -5.97
C THR A 72 -20.29 5.74 -6.03
N THR A 73 -21.32 5.30 -5.32
CA THR A 73 -22.63 5.95 -5.27
C THR A 73 -23.00 6.33 -3.84
N TYR A 74 -23.96 7.24 -3.70
CA TYR A 74 -24.49 7.61 -2.37
C TYR A 74 -25.08 6.41 -1.62
N GLU A 75 -25.81 5.57 -2.32
CA GLU A 75 -26.47 4.38 -1.78
C GLU A 75 -25.47 3.37 -1.22
N GLU A 76 -24.33 3.24 -1.89
CA GLU A 76 -23.21 2.39 -1.43
C GLU A 76 -22.47 2.98 -0.22
N VAL A 77 -22.27 4.29 -0.22
CA VAL A 77 -21.46 4.98 0.80
C VAL A 77 -22.24 5.20 2.10
N ARG A 78 -23.52 5.56 2.00
CA ARG A 78 -24.35 5.97 3.14
C ARG A 78 -24.39 4.94 4.29
N PRO A 79 -24.50 3.63 4.05
CA PRO A 79 -24.44 2.61 5.11
C PRO A 79 -23.11 2.61 5.88
N TRP A 80 -22.02 2.99 5.24
CA TRP A 80 -20.66 2.99 5.80
C TRP A 80 -20.25 4.33 6.42
N ALA A 81 -21.07 5.35 6.36
CA ALA A 81 -20.71 6.72 6.73
C ALA A 81 -20.01 6.82 8.10
N ARG A 82 -20.56 6.16 9.14
CA ARG A 82 -19.95 6.14 10.48
C ARG A 82 -18.57 5.46 10.50
N ALA A 83 -18.43 4.35 9.78
CA ALA A 83 -17.16 3.64 9.68
C ALA A 83 -16.12 4.47 8.91
N ILE A 84 -16.53 5.13 7.82
CA ILE A 84 -15.67 6.05 7.06
C ILE A 84 -15.16 7.16 7.98
N LYS A 85 -16.05 7.86 8.71
CA LYS A 85 -15.65 8.89 9.68
C LYS A 85 -14.62 8.36 10.68
N LEU A 86 -14.88 7.20 11.28
CA LEU A 86 -14.00 6.62 12.30
C LEU A 86 -12.62 6.27 11.72
N ARG A 87 -12.58 5.61 10.55
CA ARG A 87 -11.33 5.15 9.93
C ARG A 87 -10.49 6.29 9.38
N THR A 88 -11.15 7.32 8.81
CA THR A 88 -10.44 8.50 8.31
C THR A 88 -9.91 9.38 9.45
N ALA A 89 -10.68 9.56 10.52
CA ALA A 89 -10.24 10.30 11.71
C ALA A 89 -9.01 9.66 12.37
N LYS A 90 -8.93 8.33 12.37
CA LYS A 90 -7.77 7.57 12.86
C LYS A 90 -6.65 7.46 11.84
N ARG A 91 -6.80 8.00 10.63
CA ARG A 91 -5.87 7.85 9.51
C ARG A 91 -5.54 6.38 9.16
N GLU A 92 -6.47 5.47 9.44
CA GLU A 92 -6.40 4.07 9.03
C GLU A 92 -6.80 3.89 7.56
N MET A 93 -7.63 4.81 7.04
CA MET A 93 -8.06 4.88 5.63
C MET A 93 -8.00 6.33 5.11
N PRO A 94 -7.51 6.50 3.88
CA PRO A 94 -6.85 5.51 3.03
C PRO A 94 -5.56 4.99 3.68
N PRO A 95 -5.04 3.82 3.25
CA PRO A 95 -3.83 3.24 3.82
C PRO A 95 -2.57 4.00 3.35
N TRP A 96 -2.35 5.16 3.94
CA TRP A 96 -1.25 6.08 3.72
C TRP A 96 -0.76 6.57 5.09
N PHE A 97 0.33 5.97 5.57
CA PHE A 97 0.73 6.06 6.97
C PHE A 97 1.85 7.06 7.24
N LEU A 98 2.27 7.84 6.23
CA LEU A 98 3.25 8.93 6.44
C LEU A 98 2.74 9.96 7.44
N GLU A 99 3.62 10.36 8.35
CA GLU A 99 3.34 11.41 9.32
C GLU A 99 3.37 12.79 8.65
N LYS A 100 2.23 13.46 8.64
CA LYS A 100 1.99 14.71 7.88
C LYS A 100 2.85 15.90 8.29
N SER A 101 3.39 15.90 9.49
CA SER A 101 4.21 17.01 10.01
C SER A 101 5.71 16.71 10.03
N VAL A 102 6.13 15.57 9.45
CA VAL A 102 7.53 15.12 9.55
C VAL A 102 8.15 15.00 8.16
N GLY A 103 9.22 15.75 7.93
CA GLY A 103 10.06 15.64 6.75
C GLY A 103 9.35 15.98 5.43
N ILE A 104 9.72 15.27 4.39
CA ILE A 104 9.25 15.50 3.02
C ILE A 104 7.79 15.03 2.87
N GLN A 105 6.95 15.88 2.27
CA GLN A 105 5.52 15.61 2.13
C GLN A 105 5.04 15.46 0.68
N GLU A 106 5.93 15.55 -0.29
CA GLU A 106 5.58 15.48 -1.70
C GLU A 106 5.96 14.12 -2.29
N PHE A 107 4.94 13.30 -2.53
CA PHE A 107 5.07 11.94 -3.06
C PHE A 107 4.24 11.75 -4.32
N LYS A 108 4.66 10.83 -5.18
CA LYS A 108 3.84 10.35 -6.31
C LYS A 108 2.67 9.54 -5.76
N ASP A 109 1.53 9.64 -6.42
CA ASP A 109 0.32 8.87 -6.08
C ASP A 109 -0.16 9.03 -4.62
N ASP A 110 0.01 10.23 -4.04
CA ASP A 110 -0.48 10.53 -2.69
C ASP A 110 -2.01 10.52 -2.65
N ILE A 111 -2.56 9.49 -2.01
CA ILE A 111 -4.00 9.31 -1.77
C ILE A 111 -4.43 9.79 -0.38
N SER A 112 -3.54 10.37 0.39
CA SER A 112 -3.84 10.79 1.76
C SER A 112 -4.92 11.87 1.82
N LEU A 113 -5.57 11.95 2.97
CA LEU A 113 -6.55 13.01 3.26
C LEU A 113 -5.89 14.17 4.01
N SER A 114 -6.26 15.39 3.65
CA SER A 114 -5.95 16.58 4.44
C SER A 114 -6.80 16.60 5.73
N ASP A 115 -6.39 17.41 6.70
CA ASP A 115 -7.21 17.63 7.91
C ASP A 115 -8.57 18.23 7.56
N ALA A 116 -8.63 19.07 6.53
CA ALA A 116 -9.88 19.64 6.01
C ALA A 116 -10.80 18.56 5.41
N ASP A 117 -10.25 17.61 4.64
CA ASP A 117 -11.03 16.48 4.10
C ASP A 117 -11.63 15.64 5.23
N ILE A 118 -10.83 15.34 6.27
CA ILE A 118 -11.26 14.56 7.43
C ILE A 118 -12.36 15.30 8.20
N ALA A 119 -12.19 16.61 8.41
CA ALA A 119 -13.20 17.45 9.05
C ALA A 119 -14.50 17.51 8.24
N THR A 120 -14.40 17.63 6.90
CA THR A 120 -15.56 17.63 6.00
C THR A 120 -16.33 16.30 6.06
N ILE A 121 -15.62 15.17 6.03
CA ILE A 121 -16.24 13.85 6.21
C ILE A 121 -16.93 13.76 7.58
N GLY A 122 -16.28 14.24 8.64
CA GLY A 122 -16.83 14.28 9.98
C GLY A 122 -18.14 15.06 10.05
N ALA A 123 -18.13 16.29 9.55
CA ALA A 123 -19.29 17.19 9.51
C ALA A 123 -20.47 16.60 8.71
N TRP A 124 -20.17 15.99 7.56
CA TRP A 124 -21.19 15.29 6.76
C TRP A 124 -21.89 14.19 7.54
N VAL A 125 -21.13 13.34 8.21
CA VAL A 125 -21.69 12.22 8.99
C VAL A 125 -22.50 12.72 10.17
N ASP A 126 -22.03 13.75 10.89
CA ASP A 126 -22.71 14.34 12.04
C ASP A 126 -24.02 15.04 11.64
N ALA A 127 -24.08 15.59 10.43
CA ALA A 127 -25.30 16.15 9.85
C ALA A 127 -26.31 15.09 9.34
N GLY A 128 -26.08 13.79 9.61
CA GLY A 128 -26.93 12.70 9.18
C GLY A 128 -26.64 12.16 7.77
N ALA A 129 -25.48 12.51 7.21
CA ALA A 129 -24.99 12.13 5.91
C ALA A 129 -25.97 12.47 4.75
N PRO A 130 -26.34 13.75 4.55
CA PRO A 130 -27.29 14.16 3.50
C PRO A 130 -26.73 13.93 2.10
N ARG A 131 -27.63 13.58 1.15
CA ARG A 131 -27.25 13.31 -0.24
C ARG A 131 -26.79 14.58 -0.99
N GLY A 132 -27.55 15.64 -0.88
CA GLY A 132 -27.33 16.86 -1.66
C GLY A 132 -28.06 16.87 -3.00
N ASN A 133 -27.79 17.91 -3.80
CA ASN A 133 -28.38 18.05 -5.14
C ASN A 133 -27.68 17.12 -6.13
N PRO A 134 -28.39 16.26 -6.88
CA PRO A 134 -27.81 15.39 -7.89
C PRO A 134 -27.01 16.15 -8.97
N ALA A 135 -27.37 17.40 -9.27
CA ALA A 135 -26.66 18.21 -10.25
C ALA A 135 -25.22 18.58 -9.83
N ASP A 136 -24.94 18.54 -8.53
CA ASP A 136 -23.59 18.81 -7.99
C ASP A 136 -22.67 17.58 -8.03
N MET A 137 -23.20 16.41 -8.46
CA MET A 137 -22.40 15.17 -8.48
C MET A 137 -21.31 15.27 -9.55
N PRO A 138 -20.03 15.06 -9.18
CA PRO A 138 -18.96 15.04 -10.17
C PRO A 138 -19.15 13.88 -11.15
N PRO A 139 -18.66 13.97 -12.39
CA PRO A 139 -18.69 12.89 -13.35
C PRO A 139 -18.08 11.62 -12.74
N PRO A 140 -18.66 10.43 -12.99
CA PRO A 140 -18.10 9.17 -12.52
C PRO A 140 -16.67 8.98 -13.04
N ARG A 141 -15.78 8.49 -12.17
CA ARG A 141 -14.44 8.11 -12.62
C ARG A 141 -14.52 6.93 -13.58
N GLN A 142 -13.74 7.02 -14.63
CA GLN A 142 -13.47 5.87 -15.50
C GLN A 142 -12.30 5.10 -14.89
N PHE A 143 -12.51 3.81 -14.66
CA PHE A 143 -11.48 2.92 -14.14
C PHE A 143 -11.01 2.02 -15.27
N ALA A 144 -9.71 1.79 -15.35
CA ALA A 144 -9.17 0.75 -16.20
C ALA A 144 -9.74 -0.63 -15.79
N ASP A 145 -9.79 -1.55 -16.73
CA ASP A 145 -10.16 -2.94 -16.45
C ASP A 145 -9.27 -3.49 -15.30
N THR A 146 -9.81 -4.41 -14.54
CA THR A 146 -9.12 -5.12 -13.45
C THR A 146 -7.80 -5.73 -13.89
N ASN A 147 -7.80 -6.23 -15.13
CA ASN A 147 -6.61 -6.86 -15.72
C ASN A 147 -5.65 -5.84 -16.35
N ALA A 148 -6.08 -4.59 -16.53
CA ALA A 148 -5.24 -3.56 -17.13
C ALA A 148 -4.03 -3.28 -16.24
N TRP A 149 -2.89 -3.15 -16.87
CA TRP A 149 -1.65 -2.79 -16.20
C TRP A 149 -1.59 -1.28 -15.96
N SER A 150 -1.16 -0.88 -14.75
CA SER A 150 -0.98 0.55 -14.43
C SER A 150 0.17 1.17 -15.22
N ILE A 151 1.11 0.34 -15.69
CA ILE A 151 2.24 0.73 -16.53
C ILE A 151 1.89 0.78 -18.03
N GLY A 152 0.61 0.59 -18.41
CA GLY A 152 0.19 0.32 -19.78
C GLY A 152 0.46 -1.13 -20.19
N GLU A 153 0.16 -1.50 -21.44
CA GLU A 153 0.39 -2.87 -21.92
C GLU A 153 1.89 -3.23 -21.84
N PRO A 154 2.26 -4.29 -21.10
CA PRO A 154 3.65 -4.71 -20.99
C PRO A 154 4.25 -5.19 -22.31
N ASP A 155 5.52 -4.90 -22.51
CA ASP A 155 6.29 -5.43 -23.64
C ASP A 155 6.81 -6.86 -23.38
N LEU A 156 6.87 -7.24 -22.10
CA LEU A 156 7.28 -8.57 -21.64
C LEU A 156 6.52 -8.94 -20.38
N ILE A 157 5.98 -10.16 -20.34
CA ILE A 157 5.34 -10.75 -19.15
C ILE A 157 6.11 -12.02 -18.77
N VAL A 158 6.44 -12.16 -17.49
CA VAL A 158 7.07 -13.36 -16.95
C VAL A 158 6.27 -13.85 -15.75
N ASP A 159 5.87 -15.12 -15.79
CA ASP A 159 5.17 -15.79 -14.71
C ASP A 159 6.13 -16.64 -13.88
N SER A 160 5.98 -16.66 -12.58
CA SER A 160 6.68 -17.61 -11.72
C SER A 160 6.28 -19.06 -12.05
N PRO A 161 7.03 -20.08 -11.64
CA PRO A 161 6.48 -21.42 -11.50
C PRO A 161 5.16 -21.42 -10.73
N LEU A 162 4.30 -22.42 -10.99
CA LEU A 162 3.00 -22.54 -10.33
C LEU A 162 3.18 -22.74 -8.82
N ILE A 163 2.48 -21.90 -8.05
CA ILE A 163 2.46 -21.94 -6.61
C ILE A 163 1.12 -22.52 -6.14
N THR A 164 1.14 -23.50 -5.24
CA THR A 164 -0.09 -24.03 -4.61
C THR A 164 -0.11 -23.61 -3.16
N VAL A 165 -1.09 -22.79 -2.79
CA VAL A 165 -1.33 -22.32 -1.42
C VAL A 165 -2.43 -23.17 -0.82
N LYS A 166 -2.14 -23.82 0.31
CA LYS A 166 -3.08 -24.70 1.01
C LYS A 166 -4.28 -23.93 1.57
N ALA A 167 -5.43 -24.61 1.66
CA ALA A 167 -6.65 -24.02 2.22
C ALA A 167 -6.49 -23.54 3.66
N VAL A 168 -5.72 -24.28 4.46
CA VAL A 168 -5.46 -23.99 5.87
C VAL A 168 -3.96 -24.10 6.11
N GLY A 169 -3.41 -23.11 6.74
CA GLY A 169 -2.01 -23.04 7.13
C GLY A 169 -1.76 -21.75 7.88
N GLY A 170 -0.65 -21.68 8.58
CA GLY A 170 -0.13 -20.42 9.07
C GLY A 170 0.41 -19.60 7.90
N ASP A 171 0.93 -18.44 8.22
CA ASP A 171 1.68 -17.65 7.28
C ASP A 171 2.85 -18.48 6.73
N TYR A 172 2.89 -18.64 5.42
CA TYR A 172 3.81 -19.57 4.77
C TYR A 172 4.88 -18.79 3.99
N HIS A 173 6.12 -19.05 4.36
CA HIS A 173 7.28 -18.50 3.66
C HIS A 173 7.93 -19.58 2.80
N ALA A 174 7.91 -19.40 1.49
CA ALA A 174 8.67 -20.21 0.56
C ALA A 174 9.97 -19.46 0.20
N PRO A 175 11.15 -19.94 0.64
CA PRO A 175 12.40 -19.25 0.37
C PRO A 175 12.72 -19.17 -1.14
N VAL A 176 12.29 -20.18 -1.89
CA VAL A 176 12.50 -20.27 -3.34
C VAL A 176 11.24 -20.82 -4.01
N VAL A 177 10.79 -20.12 -5.05
CA VAL A 177 9.75 -20.60 -5.98
C VAL A 177 10.39 -21.14 -7.24
N GLY A 178 11.41 -20.46 -7.76
CA GLY A 178 12.16 -20.84 -8.95
C GLY A 178 12.46 -19.68 -9.88
N ALA A 179 13.02 -20.00 -11.04
CA ALA A 179 13.34 -19.02 -12.07
C ALA A 179 12.58 -19.32 -13.37
N THR A 180 12.22 -18.27 -14.10
CA THR A 180 11.56 -18.36 -15.41
C THR A 180 12.37 -17.54 -16.42
N PRO A 181 12.76 -18.12 -17.57
CA PRO A 181 13.47 -17.40 -18.61
C PRO A 181 12.67 -16.20 -19.13
N THR A 182 13.35 -15.07 -19.39
CA THR A 182 12.73 -13.89 -19.99
C THR A 182 12.39 -14.08 -21.46
N GLY A 183 13.14 -14.96 -22.15
CA GLY A 183 13.04 -15.13 -23.61
C GLY A 183 13.68 -13.99 -24.40
N LEU A 184 14.33 -13.03 -23.75
CA LEU A 184 15.03 -11.94 -24.43
C LEU A 184 16.25 -12.46 -25.20
N THR A 185 16.37 -12.03 -26.45
CA THR A 185 17.51 -12.35 -27.34
C THR A 185 18.52 -11.19 -27.45
N GLU A 186 18.21 -10.06 -26.86
CA GLU A 186 19.03 -8.84 -26.76
C GLU A 186 18.86 -8.18 -25.43
N ASP A 187 19.84 -7.40 -25.00
CA ASP A 187 19.79 -6.63 -23.76
C ASP A 187 18.73 -5.52 -23.86
N ARG A 188 17.95 -5.34 -22.82
CA ARG A 188 16.87 -4.36 -22.75
C ARG A 188 16.88 -3.62 -21.42
N TRP A 189 16.42 -2.39 -21.44
CA TRP A 189 16.27 -1.56 -20.24
C TRP A 189 14.80 -1.43 -19.84
N ILE A 190 14.54 -1.61 -18.56
CA ILE A 190 13.20 -1.50 -17.97
C ILE A 190 12.85 -0.03 -17.77
N ALA A 191 11.69 0.40 -18.31
CA ALA A 191 11.11 1.70 -18.08
C ALA A 191 10.12 1.69 -16.89
N ALA A 192 9.38 0.60 -16.74
CA ALA A 192 8.46 0.37 -15.61
C ALA A 192 8.20 -1.13 -15.46
N PHE A 193 7.73 -1.54 -14.28
CA PHE A 193 7.24 -2.89 -14.06
C PHE A 193 6.13 -2.89 -13.01
N GLU A 194 5.30 -3.94 -13.06
CA GLU A 194 4.20 -4.15 -12.12
C GLU A 194 4.05 -5.63 -11.82
N VAL A 195 3.82 -5.95 -10.56
CA VAL A 195 3.62 -7.34 -10.10
C VAL A 195 2.16 -7.57 -9.79
N LYS A 196 1.65 -8.72 -10.23
CA LYS A 196 0.27 -9.15 -9.99
C LYS A 196 0.22 -10.61 -9.53
N GLU A 197 -0.73 -10.91 -8.69
CA GLU A 197 -1.17 -12.27 -8.43
C GLU A 197 -2.04 -12.73 -9.61
N TYR A 198 -1.67 -13.82 -10.27
CA TYR A 198 -2.41 -14.38 -11.38
C TYR A 198 -2.90 -15.78 -11.06
N ARG A 199 -4.20 -16.00 -11.10
CA ARG A 199 -4.86 -17.28 -10.83
C ARG A 199 -5.43 -17.84 -12.13
N PRO A 200 -4.85 -18.90 -12.72
CA PRO A 200 -5.34 -19.49 -13.95
C PRO A 200 -6.78 -19.99 -13.79
N GLY A 201 -7.67 -19.62 -14.74
CA GLY A 201 -9.07 -20.08 -14.74
C GLY A 201 -9.99 -19.41 -13.71
N GLU A 202 -9.49 -18.58 -12.83
CA GLU A 202 -10.34 -17.71 -12.00
C GLU A 202 -10.52 -16.38 -12.73
N ILE A 203 -11.80 -15.98 -12.95
CA ILE A 203 -12.09 -14.58 -13.25
C ILE A 203 -11.58 -13.80 -12.05
N GLN A 204 -10.64 -12.89 -12.23
CA GLN A 204 -10.17 -12.02 -11.16
C GLN A 204 -11.37 -11.29 -10.58
N ARG A 205 -11.83 -11.76 -9.44
CA ARG A 205 -13.09 -11.31 -8.85
C ARG A 205 -12.85 -9.94 -8.23
N SER A 206 -13.56 -8.99 -8.79
CA SER A 206 -13.74 -7.69 -8.16
C SER A 206 -14.15 -7.83 -6.68
N ALA A 207 -13.57 -7.00 -5.85
CA ALA A 207 -14.09 -6.70 -4.53
C ALA A 207 -15.58 -6.34 -4.64
N GLY A 208 -16.42 -6.91 -3.82
CA GLY A 208 -17.85 -6.58 -3.83
C GLY A 208 -18.80 -7.75 -3.65
N ARG A 209 -18.32 -8.88 -3.15
CA ARG A 209 -19.25 -9.93 -2.69
C ARG A 209 -19.75 -9.58 -1.28
N PRO A 210 -21.08 -9.58 -1.04
CA PRO A 210 -21.62 -9.62 0.31
C PRO A 210 -21.07 -10.86 1.03
N GLY A 211 -20.39 -10.69 2.16
CA GLY A 211 -19.76 -11.76 2.91
C GLY A 211 -18.25 -11.89 2.66
N GLY A 212 -17.60 -10.84 2.12
CA GLY A 212 -16.18 -10.79 1.82
C GLY A 212 -15.29 -11.31 2.95
N GLY A 213 -14.83 -12.54 2.79
CA GLY A 213 -13.69 -13.06 3.49
C GLY A 213 -12.39 -12.53 2.88
N ASN A 214 -11.26 -12.90 3.44
CA ASN A 214 -9.90 -12.50 3.03
C ASN A 214 -9.47 -13.07 1.65
N ASP A 215 -10.41 -13.14 0.69
CA ASP A 215 -10.20 -13.74 -0.64
C ASP A 215 -9.37 -12.87 -1.58
N TYR A 216 -8.92 -11.69 -1.15
CA TYR A 216 -8.37 -10.68 -2.04
C TYR A 216 -6.90 -10.89 -2.37
N PHE A 217 -6.11 -11.27 -1.38
CA PHE A 217 -4.68 -11.45 -1.53
C PHE A 217 -4.24 -12.75 -0.87
N VAL A 218 -3.63 -13.60 -1.65
CA VAL A 218 -2.89 -14.76 -1.17
C VAL A 218 -1.41 -14.41 -1.10
N LEU A 219 -0.93 -13.66 -2.08
CA LEU A 219 0.44 -13.16 -2.12
C LEU A 219 0.59 -11.93 -1.23
N HIS A 220 1.39 -12.05 -0.17
CA HIS A 220 1.72 -10.95 0.71
C HIS A 220 3.02 -10.25 0.30
N HIS A 221 4.04 -11.03 0.00
CA HIS A 221 5.40 -10.56 -0.25
C HIS A 221 6.10 -11.47 -1.26
N GLN A 222 6.94 -10.89 -2.13
CA GLN A 222 7.70 -11.61 -3.15
C GLN A 222 9.02 -10.92 -3.47
N GLY A 223 10.14 -11.62 -3.27
CA GLY A 223 11.43 -11.20 -3.80
C GLY A 223 11.54 -11.55 -5.30
N ILE A 224 11.99 -10.60 -6.10
CA ILE A 224 12.14 -10.74 -7.55
C ILE A 224 13.50 -10.21 -7.99
N THR A 225 14.26 -11.04 -8.71
CA THR A 225 15.59 -10.66 -9.20
C THR A 225 15.83 -11.24 -10.58
N ASN A 226 16.69 -10.63 -11.38
CA ASN A 226 17.20 -11.27 -12.58
C ASN A 226 18.47 -12.06 -12.27
N VAL A 227 18.62 -13.20 -12.93
CA VAL A 227 19.76 -14.11 -12.80
C VAL A 227 20.29 -14.54 -14.17
N PRO A 228 21.61 -14.80 -14.30
CA PRO A 228 22.20 -15.29 -15.54
C PRO A 228 21.58 -16.62 -16.01
N PRO A 229 21.74 -16.97 -17.30
CA PRO A 229 21.26 -18.24 -17.83
C PRO A 229 21.84 -19.43 -17.07
N GLY A 230 20.99 -20.36 -16.66
CA GLY A 230 21.39 -21.59 -15.96
C GLY A 230 21.75 -21.43 -14.49
N GLU A 231 21.77 -20.23 -13.97
CA GLU A 231 21.88 -19.99 -12.54
C GLU A 231 20.49 -20.02 -11.89
N LEU A 232 20.26 -21.02 -11.06
CA LEU A 232 19.26 -20.90 -10.01
C LEU A 232 19.93 -20.01 -8.98
N GLY A 233 19.40 -18.81 -8.78
CA GLY A 233 19.92 -17.89 -7.79
C GLY A 233 20.24 -18.64 -6.50
N ASN A 234 21.34 -18.33 -5.88
CA ASN A 234 21.91 -19.07 -4.72
C ASN A 234 21.04 -19.02 -3.46
N GLY A 235 19.70 -19.08 -3.56
CA GLY A 235 18.80 -19.05 -2.42
C GLY A 235 18.97 -17.82 -1.50
N GLY A 236 19.85 -16.91 -1.91
CA GLY A 236 20.09 -15.67 -1.22
C GLY A 236 18.78 -14.88 -1.21
N GLU A 237 18.35 -14.56 -0.03
CA GLU A 237 17.25 -13.64 0.20
C GLU A 237 17.41 -12.39 -0.65
N ALA A 238 16.31 -11.72 -0.96
CA ALA A 238 16.34 -10.39 -1.54
C ALA A 238 17.12 -9.48 -0.58
N GLY A 239 18.42 -9.41 -0.74
CA GLY A 239 19.32 -8.77 0.22
C GLY A 239 20.74 -9.28 0.18
N ASP A 240 21.04 -10.32 -0.60
CA ASP A 240 22.44 -10.61 -0.92
C ASP A 240 22.93 -9.56 -1.90
N ASP A 241 23.66 -8.63 -1.35
CA ASP A 241 23.98 -7.31 -1.87
C ASP A 241 25.29 -7.26 -2.65
N THR A 242 25.72 -8.36 -3.17
CA THR A 242 26.80 -8.43 -4.14
C THR A 242 26.37 -7.98 -5.55
N ARG A 243 25.09 -7.61 -5.72
CA ARG A 243 24.52 -7.27 -7.01
C ARG A 243 24.97 -5.89 -7.48
N ARG A 244 25.34 -5.84 -8.74
CA ARG A 244 25.73 -4.60 -9.39
C ARG A 244 24.54 -3.64 -9.49
N PRO A 245 24.73 -2.32 -9.31
CA PRO A 245 23.72 -1.35 -9.68
C PRO A 245 23.26 -1.55 -11.12
N GLY A 246 21.97 -1.39 -11.38
CA GLY A 246 21.37 -1.64 -12.70
C GLY A 246 20.82 -3.05 -12.89
N THR A 247 20.93 -3.94 -11.91
CA THR A 247 20.23 -5.24 -11.93
C THR A 247 18.87 -5.13 -11.24
N LEU A 248 17.90 -5.94 -11.68
CA LEU A 248 16.61 -6.04 -11.00
C LEU A 248 16.83 -6.67 -9.61
N SER A 249 16.46 -5.94 -8.59
CA SER A 249 16.35 -6.45 -7.23
C SER A 249 15.14 -5.74 -6.61
N TYR A 250 14.04 -6.45 -6.47
CA TYR A 250 12.77 -5.87 -6.09
C TYR A 250 12.06 -6.76 -5.08
N THR A 251 11.45 -6.14 -4.12
CA THR A 251 10.55 -6.80 -3.19
C THR A 251 9.15 -6.25 -3.42
N TYR A 252 8.26 -7.11 -3.89
CA TYR A 252 6.84 -6.82 -3.91
C TYR A 252 6.26 -6.97 -2.51
N GLU A 253 5.45 -6.02 -2.12
CA GLU A 253 4.67 -6.04 -0.90
C GLU A 253 3.20 -5.76 -1.22
N VAL A 254 2.28 -6.36 -0.48
CA VAL A 254 0.86 -6.05 -0.63
C VAL A 254 0.63 -4.55 -0.36
N GLY A 255 -0.04 -3.87 -1.29
CA GLY A 255 -0.24 -2.42 -1.21
C GLY A 255 0.73 -1.59 -2.04
N GLN A 256 1.69 -2.20 -2.71
CA GLN A 256 2.59 -1.50 -3.61
C GLN A 256 1.90 -1.02 -4.89
N ASN A 257 2.47 0.06 -5.43
CA ASN A 257 2.12 0.58 -6.74
C ASN A 257 2.99 -0.07 -7.83
N ALA A 258 2.61 0.17 -9.09
CA ALA A 258 3.52 -0.03 -10.20
C ALA A 258 4.81 0.78 -10.00
N GLN A 259 5.94 0.23 -10.40
CA GLN A 259 7.24 0.87 -10.28
C GLN A 259 7.62 1.49 -11.62
N PHE A 260 7.86 2.79 -11.62
CA PHE A 260 8.40 3.53 -12.75
C PHE A 260 9.86 3.85 -12.47
N VAL A 261 10.73 3.39 -13.37
CA VAL A 261 12.17 3.70 -13.26
C VAL A 261 12.35 5.21 -13.49
N PRO A 262 13.09 5.91 -12.62
CA PRO A 262 13.30 7.36 -12.78
C PRO A 262 13.96 7.69 -14.13
N GLU A 263 13.64 8.88 -14.65
CA GLU A 263 14.25 9.39 -15.86
C GLU A 263 15.78 9.33 -15.80
N ASN A 264 16.40 8.91 -16.88
CA ASN A 264 17.85 8.70 -17.02
C ASN A 264 18.46 7.62 -16.10
N ALA A 265 17.65 6.89 -15.32
CA ALA A 265 18.07 5.71 -14.59
C ALA A 265 17.67 4.43 -15.32
N GLY A 266 18.31 3.30 -15.01
CA GLY A 266 18.00 2.05 -15.68
C GLY A 266 18.22 0.81 -14.82
N ILE A 267 17.38 -0.18 -15.09
CA ILE A 267 17.51 -1.57 -14.67
C ILE A 267 17.64 -2.38 -15.96
N GLU A 268 18.71 -3.14 -16.08
CA GLU A 268 19.01 -3.94 -17.27
C GLU A 268 18.47 -5.37 -17.12
N LEU A 269 17.86 -5.88 -18.19
CA LEU A 269 17.62 -7.30 -18.42
C LEU A 269 18.48 -7.74 -19.59
N LYS A 270 19.42 -8.65 -19.35
CA LYS A 270 20.29 -9.17 -20.40
C LYS A 270 19.64 -10.28 -21.19
N ALA A 271 20.13 -10.45 -22.41
CA ALA A 271 19.76 -11.59 -23.25
C ALA A 271 19.99 -12.92 -22.51
N GLY A 272 18.99 -13.79 -22.55
CA GLY A 272 19.05 -15.12 -21.93
C GLY A 272 18.87 -15.15 -20.40
N GLU A 273 18.75 -14.01 -19.72
CA GLU A 273 18.49 -14.00 -18.27
C GLU A 273 17.11 -14.56 -17.93
N SER A 274 16.99 -15.01 -16.71
CA SER A 274 15.75 -15.47 -16.10
C SER A 274 15.32 -14.52 -14.97
N ILE A 275 14.03 -14.45 -14.69
CA ILE A 275 13.49 -13.84 -13.47
C ILE A 275 13.41 -14.91 -12.39
N TYR A 276 14.06 -14.66 -11.28
CA TYR A 276 14.10 -15.53 -10.11
C TYR A 276 13.14 -15.01 -9.04
N PHE A 277 12.27 -15.90 -8.57
CA PHE A 277 11.24 -15.64 -7.57
C PHE A 277 11.65 -16.32 -6.26
N ASN A 278 11.89 -15.51 -5.23
CA ASN A 278 12.33 -15.96 -3.91
C ASN A 278 11.56 -15.24 -2.79
N SER A 279 11.80 -15.63 -1.55
CA SER A 279 11.21 -14.99 -0.36
C SER A 279 9.70 -14.74 -0.48
N THR A 280 8.96 -15.77 -0.89
CA THR A 280 7.53 -15.68 -1.13
C THR A 280 6.75 -15.88 0.15
N HIS A 281 5.99 -14.88 0.60
CA HIS A 281 5.03 -14.99 1.70
C HIS A 281 3.61 -15.14 1.17
N GLN A 282 2.84 -16.08 1.75
CA GLN A 282 1.51 -16.43 1.29
C GLN A 282 0.57 -16.64 2.48
N HIS A 283 -0.70 -16.22 2.29
CA HIS A 283 -1.76 -16.42 3.27
C HIS A 283 -2.76 -17.45 2.79
N SER A 284 -3.16 -18.37 3.69
CA SER A 284 -4.30 -19.25 3.46
C SER A 284 -5.61 -18.48 3.58
N ILE A 285 -6.54 -18.74 2.65
CA ILE A 285 -7.85 -18.08 2.57
C ILE A 285 -9.04 -19.01 2.75
N GLY A 286 -8.83 -20.19 3.35
CA GLY A 286 -9.88 -21.19 3.59
C GLY A 286 -10.17 -22.10 2.41
N LYS A 287 -9.52 -21.92 1.27
CA LYS A 287 -9.56 -22.79 0.09
C LYS A 287 -8.16 -22.92 -0.50
N GLU A 288 -7.90 -24.04 -1.18
CA GLU A 288 -6.67 -24.17 -1.96
C GLU A 288 -6.68 -23.19 -3.15
N VAL A 289 -5.57 -22.51 -3.36
CA VAL A 289 -5.36 -21.58 -4.48
C VAL A 289 -4.14 -22.01 -5.27
N LYS A 290 -4.29 -22.03 -6.59
CA LYS A 290 -3.16 -22.16 -7.53
C LYS A 290 -2.94 -20.81 -8.20
N MET A 291 -1.72 -20.31 -8.13
CA MET A 291 -1.39 -18.99 -8.65
C MET A 291 0.02 -18.93 -9.23
N HIS A 292 0.25 -17.92 -10.04
CA HIS A 292 1.57 -17.44 -10.40
C HIS A 292 1.77 -16.03 -9.84
N VAL A 293 2.99 -15.70 -9.53
CA VAL A 293 3.41 -14.30 -9.42
C VAL A 293 3.75 -13.85 -10.82
N ARG A 294 2.97 -12.93 -11.36
CA ARG A 294 3.12 -12.39 -12.72
C ARG A 294 3.77 -11.02 -12.67
N ILE A 295 4.88 -10.85 -13.36
CA ILE A 295 5.50 -9.55 -13.53
C ILE A 295 5.41 -9.11 -14.99
N GLY A 296 4.89 -7.89 -15.20
CA GLY A 296 4.88 -7.22 -16.48
C GLY A 296 5.95 -6.14 -16.52
N PHE A 297 6.70 -6.08 -17.61
CA PHE A 297 7.73 -5.07 -17.85
C PHE A 297 7.37 -4.18 -19.02
N LYS A 298 7.47 -2.87 -18.81
CA LYS A 298 7.55 -1.90 -19.88
C LYS A 298 9.01 -1.62 -20.16
N LEU A 299 9.42 -1.77 -21.42
CA LEU A 299 10.82 -1.67 -21.83
C LEU A 299 11.05 -0.35 -22.58
N HIS A 300 12.21 0.24 -22.38
CA HIS A 300 12.64 1.35 -23.21
C HIS A 300 12.83 0.92 -24.67
N PRO A 301 12.75 1.83 -25.64
CA PRO A 301 13.06 1.53 -27.02
C PRO A 301 14.44 0.87 -27.17
N LYS A 302 14.62 0.04 -28.21
CA LYS A 302 15.92 -0.56 -28.53
C LYS A 302 16.99 0.52 -28.69
N GLY A 303 18.18 0.24 -28.16
CA GLY A 303 19.30 1.18 -28.21
C GLY A 303 19.26 2.28 -27.15
N TYR A 304 18.25 2.33 -26.31
CA TYR A 304 18.26 3.22 -25.14
C TYR A 304 19.37 2.79 -24.17
N VAL A 305 20.14 3.75 -23.69
CA VAL A 305 21.14 3.56 -22.63
C VAL A 305 20.89 4.61 -21.55
N PRO A 306 20.56 4.19 -20.33
CA PRO A 306 20.36 5.13 -19.23
C PRO A 306 21.68 5.78 -18.84
N LYS A 307 21.61 6.98 -18.33
CA LYS A 307 22.78 7.69 -17.83
C LYS A 307 23.29 7.10 -16.50
N TYR A 308 22.36 6.63 -15.67
CA TYR A 308 22.64 6.16 -14.31
C TYR A 308 22.07 4.76 -14.07
N PRO A 309 22.80 3.88 -13.37
CA PRO A 309 22.22 2.64 -12.88
C PRO A 309 21.28 2.94 -11.71
N LEU A 310 20.12 2.28 -11.68
CA LEU A 310 19.26 2.28 -10.50
C LEU A 310 19.77 1.23 -9.51
N GLY A 311 20.07 1.65 -8.31
CA GLY A 311 20.41 0.77 -7.19
C GLY A 311 19.17 0.47 -6.36
N TYR A 312 19.15 -0.69 -5.74
CA TYR A 312 18.14 -1.08 -4.78
C TYR A 312 18.82 -1.36 -3.44
N VAL A 313 18.26 -0.83 -2.38
CA VAL A 313 18.72 -1.10 -1.02
C VAL A 313 17.65 -1.91 -0.32
N GLY A 314 18.01 -3.12 -0.02
CA GLY A 314 17.25 -3.99 0.85
C GLY A 314 18.11 -4.40 2.04
N THR A 315 17.88 -5.57 2.56
CA THR A 315 18.50 -6.11 3.77
C THR A 315 20.01 -6.22 3.78
N GLY A 316 20.67 -6.12 2.69
CA GLY A 316 22.08 -6.40 2.53
C GLY A 316 22.98 -5.22 2.19
N GLY A 317 22.42 -4.06 1.83
CA GLY A 317 23.18 -2.83 1.62
C GLY A 317 24.02 -2.78 0.35
N GLY A 318 23.60 -3.07 -0.82
CA GLY A 318 24.25 -2.96 -2.11
C GLY A 318 25.54 -2.15 -2.23
N SER A 319 26.10 -2.10 -3.39
CA SER A 319 27.37 -1.40 -3.67
C SER A 319 27.37 0.10 -3.33
N ILE A 320 26.22 0.67 -2.91
CA ILE A 320 26.04 2.07 -2.54
C ILE A 320 26.21 2.27 -1.03
N LEU A 321 25.85 1.28 -0.22
CA LEU A 321 25.95 1.36 1.24
C LEU A 321 27.18 0.59 1.75
N SER A 322 27.72 1.02 2.88
CA SER A 322 28.70 0.20 3.61
C SER A 322 28.05 -1.11 4.07
N PRO A 323 28.85 -2.17 4.24
CA PRO A 323 28.41 -3.31 5.03
C PRO A 323 27.87 -2.77 6.37
N ARG A 324 26.85 -3.41 6.91
CA ARG A 324 26.16 -2.97 8.13
C ARG A 324 27.15 -2.49 9.17
N VAL A 325 27.13 -1.19 9.45
CA VAL A 325 27.86 -0.61 10.58
C VAL A 325 26.86 -0.52 11.73
N GLY A 326 27.13 -1.26 12.76
CA GLY A 326 26.32 -1.19 13.97
C GLY A 326 25.57 -2.46 14.25
N LEU A 327 25.34 -2.60 15.48
CA LEU A 327 24.68 -3.67 16.19
C LEU A 327 23.49 -4.16 15.39
N GLY A 328 23.82 -5.16 14.82
CA GLY A 328 22.84 -5.72 14.80
C GLY A 328 21.86 -6.25 13.92
N ALA A 329 22.09 -7.35 13.72
CA ALA A 329 21.17 -8.36 13.30
C ALA A 329 20.20 -8.80 14.42
N GLU A 330 20.44 -8.35 15.62
CA GLU A 330 19.71 -8.85 16.78
C GLU A 330 18.57 -7.91 17.12
N LEU A 331 17.37 -8.28 16.69
CA LEU A 331 16.15 -7.77 17.28
C LEU A 331 15.88 -8.58 18.54
N ASP A 332 15.73 -7.89 19.66
CA ASP A 332 15.34 -8.46 20.94
C ASP A 332 14.12 -7.72 21.45
N ILE A 333 12.94 -8.19 21.07
CA ILE A 333 11.67 -7.59 21.43
C ILE A 333 11.04 -8.45 22.53
N PRO A 334 11.14 -8.03 23.80
CA PRO A 334 10.61 -8.82 24.91
C PRO A 334 9.09 -9.01 24.83
N GLY A 335 8.61 -10.09 25.46
CA GLY A 335 7.20 -10.32 25.59
C GLY A 335 6.49 -9.27 26.45
N ASN A 336 5.22 -9.02 26.16
CA ASN A 336 4.34 -8.05 26.85
C ASN A 336 4.88 -6.61 26.91
N THR A 337 5.73 -6.22 25.96
CA THR A 337 6.31 -4.88 25.89
C THR A 337 5.72 -4.07 24.75
N ASP A 338 5.57 -2.76 24.97
CA ASP A 338 5.17 -1.78 23.98
C ASP A 338 6.29 -0.75 23.79
N ASN A 339 6.33 -0.15 22.62
CA ASN A 339 7.24 0.95 22.27
C ASN A 339 8.74 0.59 22.38
N VAL A 340 9.10 -0.64 22.03
CA VAL A 340 10.50 -1.08 21.95
C VAL A 340 11.16 -0.46 20.74
N ARG A 341 12.26 0.26 20.94
CA ARG A 341 12.98 0.97 19.87
C ARG A 341 14.22 0.22 19.46
N PHE A 342 14.48 0.17 18.14
CA PHE A 342 15.73 -0.26 17.54
C PHE A 342 16.21 0.74 16.50
N ASP A 343 17.53 0.78 16.32
CA ASP A 343 18.21 1.70 15.42
C ASP A 343 19.16 0.94 14.50
N ARG A 344 19.22 1.35 13.22
CA ARG A 344 20.20 0.86 12.24
C ARG A 344 20.84 2.01 11.49
N PHE A 345 22.11 1.83 11.13
CA PHE A 345 22.90 2.84 10.46
C PHE A 345 23.51 2.26 9.18
N TYR A 346 23.46 3.01 8.10
CA TYR A 346 24.07 2.68 6.81
C TYR A 346 24.82 3.90 6.29
N VAL A 347 26.06 3.74 5.88
CA VAL A 347 26.87 4.85 5.36
C VAL A 347 26.90 4.78 3.84
N LEU A 348 26.52 5.87 3.16
CA LEU A 348 26.58 5.99 1.71
C LEU A 348 28.04 6.01 1.22
N GLN A 349 28.41 5.06 0.38
CA GLN A 349 29.74 4.96 -0.22
C GLN A 349 29.89 5.82 -1.47
N LYS A 350 28.77 6.23 -2.07
CA LYS A 350 28.67 7.13 -3.22
C LYS A 350 27.61 8.18 -2.97
N PRO A 351 27.68 9.34 -3.62
CA PRO A 351 26.57 10.26 -3.63
C PRO A 351 25.36 9.62 -4.29
N ALA A 352 24.15 9.91 -3.82
CA ALA A 352 22.96 9.31 -4.37
C ALA A 352 21.73 10.23 -4.27
N ARG A 353 20.75 9.98 -5.12
CA ARG A 353 19.37 10.45 -4.96
C ARG A 353 18.52 9.31 -4.43
N LEU A 354 17.90 9.51 -3.28
CA LEU A 354 16.92 8.58 -2.73
C LEU A 354 15.61 8.70 -3.50
N VAL A 355 15.12 7.59 -4.07
CA VAL A 355 13.92 7.57 -4.92
C VAL A 355 12.69 7.19 -4.14
N THR A 356 12.81 6.21 -3.24
CA THR A 356 11.68 5.67 -2.47
C THR A 356 12.01 5.57 -1.00
N PHE A 357 10.96 5.58 -0.18
CA PHE A 357 10.99 5.21 1.24
C PHE A 357 9.96 4.12 1.47
N GLU A 358 10.40 2.96 1.90
CA GLU A 358 9.54 1.83 2.22
C GLU A 358 9.96 1.23 3.57
N PRO A 359 9.17 1.47 4.63
CA PRO A 359 9.40 0.83 5.91
C PRO A 359 8.97 -0.64 5.82
N HIS A 360 9.88 -1.55 6.19
CA HIS A 360 9.60 -2.97 6.28
C HIS A 360 9.90 -3.50 7.67
N LEU A 361 8.85 -3.91 8.35
CA LEU A 361 8.83 -4.57 9.66
C LEU A 361 7.97 -5.84 9.55
N HIS A 362 7.69 -6.53 10.65
CA HIS A 362 6.69 -7.58 10.68
C HIS A 362 5.54 -7.27 11.65
N ALA A 363 4.85 -8.31 12.15
CA ALA A 363 3.57 -8.16 12.85
C ALA A 363 3.60 -7.27 14.10
N SER A 364 4.73 -7.21 14.82
CA SER A 364 4.87 -6.30 15.96
C SER A 364 5.33 -4.89 15.60
N GLY A 365 5.71 -4.66 14.33
CA GLY A 365 6.12 -3.35 13.84
C GLY A 365 5.00 -2.31 13.95
N LYS A 366 5.37 -1.10 14.36
CA LYS A 366 4.45 -0.02 14.66
C LYS A 366 4.75 1.26 13.86
N ARG A 367 6.03 1.57 13.70
CA ARG A 367 6.49 2.83 13.10
C ARG A 367 7.94 2.70 12.66
N MET A 368 8.30 3.39 11.56
CA MET A 368 9.69 3.56 11.13
C MET A 368 9.96 5.01 10.75
N CYS A 369 11.12 5.52 11.13
CA CYS A 369 11.66 6.80 10.65
C CYS A 369 12.95 6.58 9.88
N LEU A 370 13.22 7.47 8.94
CA LEU A 370 14.48 7.62 8.24
C LEU A 370 15.05 9.01 8.48
N GLU A 371 16.28 9.06 8.95
CA GLU A 371 17.05 10.28 9.13
C GLU A 371 18.33 10.23 8.31
N ALA A 372 18.81 11.38 7.88
CA ALA A 372 20.13 11.56 7.29
C ALA A 372 21.04 12.32 8.25
N ILE A 373 22.19 11.77 8.52
CA ILE A 373 23.28 12.43 9.23
C ILE A 373 24.35 12.75 8.18
N TYR A 374 24.49 14.01 7.85
CA TYR A 374 25.40 14.48 6.81
C TYR A 374 26.86 14.50 7.27
N PRO A 375 27.84 14.46 6.35
CA PRO A 375 29.26 14.49 6.72
C PRO A 375 29.69 15.73 7.51
N ASP A 376 28.94 16.82 7.41
CA ASP A 376 29.15 18.06 8.18
C ASP A 376 28.53 18.03 9.59
N GLY A 377 27.93 16.91 10.00
CA GLY A 377 27.26 16.73 11.28
C GLY A 377 25.81 17.24 11.34
N ARG A 378 25.30 17.84 10.28
CA ARG A 378 23.88 18.22 10.18
C ARG A 378 23.02 16.98 10.15
N MET A 379 21.88 17.02 10.82
CA MET A 379 20.90 15.94 10.86
C MET A 379 19.57 16.41 10.28
N GLU A 380 18.90 15.55 9.56
CA GLU A 380 17.58 15.82 8.96
C GLU A 380 16.72 14.58 9.02
N THR A 381 15.51 14.71 9.58
CA THR A 381 14.50 13.64 9.50
C THR A 381 13.85 13.70 8.13
N MET A 382 14.11 12.68 7.31
CA MET A 382 13.55 12.57 5.97
C MET A 382 12.07 12.28 6.02
N ASN A 383 11.67 11.22 6.72
CA ASN A 383 10.27 10.81 6.89
C ASN A 383 10.09 9.89 8.08
N CYS A 384 8.87 9.87 8.60
CA CYS A 384 8.36 8.84 9.49
C CYS A 384 7.05 8.29 8.93
N ALA A 385 6.83 7.01 9.09
CA ALA A 385 5.56 6.37 8.73
C ALA A 385 5.14 5.36 9.81
N GLY A 386 3.85 5.34 10.11
CA GLY A 386 3.24 4.20 10.79
C GLY A 386 3.38 2.94 9.94
N TYR A 387 3.38 1.79 10.58
CA TYR A 387 3.51 0.51 9.89
C TYR A 387 2.25 -0.35 10.03
N ASN A 388 1.84 -0.96 8.94
CA ASN A 388 0.75 -1.90 8.91
C ASN A 388 1.16 -3.15 8.12
N HIS A 389 1.43 -4.24 8.83
CA HIS A 389 1.87 -5.50 8.22
C HIS A 389 0.90 -6.04 7.15
N ALA A 390 -0.39 -5.76 7.25
CA ALA A 390 -1.37 -6.16 6.24
C ALA A 390 -1.40 -5.24 5.00
N TRP A 391 -0.64 -4.15 4.99
CA TRP A 391 -0.59 -3.20 3.88
C TRP A 391 0.71 -2.41 3.92
N VAL A 392 1.77 -3.01 3.41
CA VAL A 392 3.08 -2.37 3.32
C VAL A 392 3.10 -1.44 2.11
N LYS A 393 3.60 -0.23 2.28
CA LYS A 393 3.53 0.81 1.25
C LYS A 393 4.90 1.38 0.90
N THR A 394 5.21 1.39 -0.39
CA THR A 394 6.33 2.15 -0.95
C THR A 394 5.90 3.58 -1.20
N TYR A 395 6.59 4.54 -0.63
CA TYR A 395 6.40 5.97 -0.83
C TYR A 395 7.44 6.47 -1.84
N ILE A 396 6.98 6.92 -3.01
CA ILE A 396 7.84 7.38 -4.11
C ILE A 396 7.91 8.90 -4.06
N TYR A 397 9.09 9.45 -3.82
CA TYR A 397 9.27 10.90 -3.79
C TYR A 397 8.98 11.55 -5.14
N GLN A 398 8.42 12.76 -5.14
CA GLN A 398 8.43 13.60 -6.31
C GLN A 398 9.88 13.94 -6.69
N ASP A 399 10.20 13.95 -7.99
CA ASP A 399 11.60 14.03 -8.45
C ASP A 399 12.31 15.30 -7.99
N HIS A 400 11.58 16.40 -7.81
CA HIS A 400 12.15 17.69 -7.42
C HIS A 400 12.45 17.83 -5.92
N VAL A 401 11.86 16.95 -5.07
CA VAL A 401 12.12 16.93 -3.62
C VAL A 401 12.86 15.68 -3.16
N ALA A 402 13.02 14.70 -4.05
CA ALA A 402 13.74 13.45 -3.74
C ALA A 402 15.12 13.77 -3.15
N PRO A 403 15.50 13.27 -1.95
CA PRO A 403 16.73 13.65 -1.26
C PRO A 403 17.97 13.44 -2.11
N LEU A 404 18.83 14.47 -2.20
CA LEU A 404 20.19 14.38 -2.75
C LEU A 404 21.16 14.27 -1.58
N LEU A 405 21.81 13.13 -1.47
CA LEU A 405 22.62 12.73 -0.34
C LEU A 405 24.09 12.60 -0.79
N PRO A 406 25.01 13.39 -0.23
CA PRO A 406 26.43 13.29 -0.55
C PRO A 406 27.03 11.97 -0.01
N LYS A 407 28.15 11.55 -0.61
CA LYS A 407 28.96 10.45 -0.09
C LYS A 407 29.30 10.69 1.39
N GLY A 408 29.28 9.64 2.21
CA GLY A 408 29.54 9.69 3.64
C GLY A 408 28.32 10.06 4.49
N THR A 409 27.16 10.36 3.87
CA THR A 409 25.91 10.50 4.62
C THR A 409 25.56 9.18 5.31
N THR A 410 25.25 9.23 6.58
CA THR A 410 24.72 8.09 7.33
C THR A 410 23.19 8.13 7.31
N LEU A 411 22.58 7.08 6.76
CA LEU A 411 21.15 6.83 6.90
C LEU A 411 20.91 6.16 8.25
N HIS A 412 20.13 6.81 9.08
CA HIS A 412 19.73 6.31 10.39
C HIS A 412 18.27 5.86 10.30
N VAL A 413 18.05 4.57 10.43
CA VAL A 413 16.73 3.94 10.43
C VAL A 413 16.33 3.65 11.86
N ILE A 414 15.20 4.16 12.28
CA ILE A 414 14.65 3.99 13.62
C ILE A 414 13.32 3.26 13.52
N ALA A 415 13.15 2.17 14.24
CA ALA A 415 11.91 1.41 14.27
C ALA A 415 11.36 1.22 15.68
N TRP A 416 10.04 1.16 15.80
CA TRP A 416 9.34 0.91 17.06
C TRP A 416 8.41 -0.29 16.91
N TYR A 417 8.34 -1.10 17.96
CA TYR A 417 7.57 -2.33 18.02
C TYR A 417 6.61 -2.35 19.22
N ASP A 418 5.49 -3.03 19.03
CA ASP A 418 4.49 -3.32 20.06
C ASP A 418 4.23 -4.82 20.12
N ASN A 419 4.86 -5.50 21.06
CA ASN A 419 4.67 -6.92 21.35
C ASN A 419 3.77 -7.10 22.59
N SER A 420 2.73 -6.30 22.71
CA SER A 420 1.79 -6.33 23.83
C SER A 420 0.42 -6.87 23.42
N VAL A 421 -0.41 -7.18 24.40
CA VAL A 421 -1.83 -7.58 24.19
C VAL A 421 -2.67 -6.52 23.47
N LYS A 422 -2.20 -5.28 23.35
CA LYS A 422 -2.89 -4.21 22.63
C LYS A 422 -2.73 -4.33 21.12
N ASN A 423 -1.68 -5.03 20.65
CA ASN A 423 -1.45 -5.23 19.22
C ASN A 423 -2.19 -6.49 18.74
N PRO A 424 -3.30 -6.34 18.00
CA PRO A 424 -4.12 -7.49 17.56
C PRO A 424 -3.44 -8.38 16.50
N ARG A 425 -2.28 -7.96 15.97
CA ARG A 425 -1.51 -8.73 14.99
C ARG A 425 -0.49 -9.65 15.63
N VAL A 426 -0.22 -9.47 16.92
CA VAL A 426 0.69 -10.33 17.67
C VAL A 426 -0.06 -11.56 18.14
N VAL A 427 0.36 -12.74 17.66
CA VAL A 427 -0.31 -14.01 17.95
C VAL A 427 -0.20 -14.39 19.43
N ASP A 428 1.01 -14.30 20.00
CA ASP A 428 1.24 -14.52 21.43
C ASP A 428 2.21 -13.47 21.97
N PRO A 429 1.70 -12.44 22.64
CA PRO A 429 2.53 -11.34 23.14
C PRO A 429 3.42 -11.75 24.34
N ARG A 430 3.22 -12.93 24.93
CA ARG A 430 4.06 -13.42 26.05
C ARG A 430 5.44 -13.86 25.57
N ASN A 431 5.56 -14.21 24.28
CA ASN A 431 6.80 -14.69 23.70
C ASN A 431 7.69 -13.52 23.27
N TRP A 432 8.97 -13.71 23.48
CA TRP A 432 10.04 -12.91 22.88
C TRP A 432 10.01 -13.05 21.35
N ARG A 433 10.38 -11.98 20.63
CA ARG A 433 10.51 -11.97 19.18
C ARG A 433 11.91 -11.55 18.77
N GLY A 434 12.50 -12.32 17.88
CA GLY A 434 13.81 -12.04 17.31
C GLY A 434 13.75 -11.76 15.82
N LEU A 435 14.92 -11.53 15.24
CA LEU A 435 15.08 -11.40 13.80
C LEU A 435 14.72 -12.71 13.10
N GLY A 436 13.90 -12.64 12.08
CA GLY A 436 13.55 -13.78 11.23
C GLY A 436 12.62 -13.42 10.10
N HIS A 437 12.35 -14.41 9.22
CA HIS A 437 11.59 -14.23 7.98
C HIS A 437 10.11 -14.59 8.10
N ARG A 438 9.72 -15.26 9.20
CA ARG A 438 8.31 -15.59 9.41
C ARG A 438 7.57 -14.37 9.96
N SER A 439 6.29 -14.22 9.67
CA SER A 439 5.48 -13.12 10.21
C SER A 439 5.40 -13.10 11.74
N ILE A 440 5.72 -14.23 12.40
CA ILE A 440 5.83 -14.29 13.86
C ILE A 440 7.20 -13.83 14.39
N ASP A 441 8.22 -13.77 13.55
CA ASP A 441 9.51 -13.14 13.84
C ASP A 441 9.38 -11.63 13.53
N ASP A 442 10.46 -10.88 13.63
CA ASP A 442 10.41 -9.48 13.23
C ASP A 442 11.62 -9.04 12.40
N MET A 443 11.51 -7.91 11.74
CA MET A 443 12.55 -7.31 10.90
C MET A 443 12.66 -5.81 11.14
N ILE A 444 13.82 -5.25 10.78
CA ILE A 444 14.03 -3.80 10.64
C ILE A 444 14.77 -3.55 9.34
N ILE A 445 14.05 -3.21 8.30
CA ILE A 445 14.61 -3.04 6.96
C ILE A 445 14.07 -1.75 6.35
N LEU A 446 14.98 -0.94 5.83
CA LEU A 446 14.65 0.11 4.88
C LEU A 446 14.75 -0.49 3.49
N ILE A 447 13.64 -0.59 2.78
CA ILE A 447 13.60 -0.96 1.37
C ILE A 447 13.54 0.34 0.56
N SER A 448 14.55 0.61 -0.25
CA SER A 448 14.63 1.88 -0.97
C SER A 448 15.39 1.75 -2.29
N GLN A 449 15.02 2.58 -3.24
CA GLN A 449 15.69 2.73 -4.51
C GLN A 449 16.56 3.99 -4.51
N PHE A 450 17.74 3.90 -5.12
CA PHE A 450 18.70 4.98 -5.22
C PHE A 450 19.22 5.11 -6.65
N VAL A 451 19.40 6.36 -7.09
CA VAL A 451 20.22 6.68 -8.25
C VAL A 451 21.60 7.10 -7.74
N ALA A 452 22.62 6.31 -8.07
CA ALA A 452 24.00 6.61 -7.68
C ALA A 452 24.66 7.56 -8.67
N TYR A 453 25.53 8.42 -8.16
CA TYR A 453 26.29 9.41 -8.94
C TYR A 453 27.80 9.29 -8.69
N SER A 454 28.61 9.80 -9.65
CA SER A 454 29.95 10.28 -9.34
C SER A 454 29.89 11.59 -8.57
N ASP A 455 30.99 12.03 -8.00
CA ASP A 455 31.05 13.30 -7.27
C ASP A 455 30.75 14.51 -8.18
N GLU A 456 31.18 14.45 -9.45
CA GLU A 456 30.94 15.49 -10.47
C GLU A 456 29.47 15.52 -10.89
N GLU A 457 28.89 14.35 -11.14
CA GLU A 457 27.46 14.24 -11.49
C GLU A 457 26.56 14.71 -10.36
N PHE A 458 26.92 14.39 -9.13
CA PHE A 458 26.17 14.86 -7.95
C PHE A 458 26.19 16.38 -7.84
N LYS A 459 27.35 17.02 -8.00
CA LYS A 459 27.48 18.49 -8.00
C LYS A 459 26.64 19.11 -9.12
N ALA A 460 26.66 18.51 -10.31
CA ALA A 460 25.86 18.98 -11.44
C ALA A 460 24.35 18.85 -11.16
N GLU A 461 23.91 17.73 -10.55
CA GLU A 461 22.48 17.54 -10.21
C GLU A 461 22.01 18.50 -9.11
N VAL A 462 22.85 18.78 -8.10
CA VAL A 462 22.55 19.77 -7.06
C VAL A 462 22.39 21.16 -7.68
N ALA A 463 23.29 21.55 -8.57
CA ALA A 463 23.22 22.85 -9.28
C ALA A 463 21.96 22.95 -10.15
N ALA A 464 21.70 21.92 -10.95
CA ALA A 464 20.52 21.87 -11.81
C ALA A 464 19.20 21.91 -11.01
N ARG A 465 19.17 21.30 -9.84
CA ARG A 465 18.00 21.37 -8.93
C ARG A 465 17.81 22.78 -8.40
N ALA A 466 18.86 23.44 -7.95
CA ALA A 466 18.80 24.81 -7.47
C ALA A 466 18.25 25.77 -8.56
N GLU A 467 18.70 25.62 -9.80
CA GLU A 467 18.18 26.41 -10.94
C GLU A 467 16.69 26.15 -11.20
N ARG A 468 16.26 24.86 -11.16
CA ARG A 468 14.85 24.51 -11.34
C ARG A 468 13.97 25.11 -10.25
N GLN A 469 14.45 25.14 -9.00
CA GLN A 469 13.73 25.75 -7.88
C GLN A 469 13.65 27.26 -8.03
N HIS A 470 14.72 27.93 -8.44
CA HIS A 470 14.70 29.37 -8.72
C HIS A 470 13.71 29.75 -9.81
N ARG A 471 13.58 28.97 -10.87
CA ARG A 471 12.61 29.22 -11.94
C ARG A 471 11.15 28.99 -11.51
N ARG A 472 10.90 28.17 -10.49
CA ARG A 472 9.56 27.89 -9.95
C ARG A 472 9.09 28.92 -8.92
N SER A 473 10.01 29.59 -8.24
CA SER A 473 9.67 30.68 -7.33
C SER A 473 9.49 31.96 -8.16
N PRO A 474 8.26 32.53 -8.33
CA PRO A 474 8.11 33.82 -8.98
C PRO A 474 8.86 34.87 -8.16
N ALA A 475 9.67 35.68 -8.82
CA ALA A 475 10.33 36.81 -8.19
C ALA A 475 9.27 37.66 -7.46
N VAL A 476 9.37 37.73 -6.14
CA VAL A 476 8.62 38.70 -5.35
C VAL A 476 9.15 40.08 -5.76
N THR A 477 8.44 40.71 -6.71
CA THR A 477 8.71 42.07 -7.09
C THR A 477 8.34 42.96 -5.90
N THR A 478 9.32 43.27 -5.08
CA THR A 478 9.18 44.27 -4.03
C THR A 478 9.06 45.60 -4.74
N THR A 479 7.86 46.06 -5.04
CA THR A 479 7.57 47.46 -5.42
C THR A 479 7.79 48.26 -4.14
N ALA A 480 8.99 48.82 -4.00
CA ALA A 480 9.22 49.86 -3.03
C ALA A 480 8.38 51.07 -3.48
N GLN A 481 7.29 51.31 -2.79
CA GLN A 481 6.62 52.60 -2.86
C GLN A 481 7.51 53.64 -2.14
N ARG A 482 7.96 54.60 -2.94
CA ARG A 482 8.51 55.88 -2.45
C ARG A 482 7.35 56.80 -2.11
#